data_6ae0c2d834549126fd920858ade95b61
#
_entry.id   6ae0c2d834549126fd920858ade95b61
#
_cell.length_a   1.000
_cell.length_b   1.000
_cell.length_c   1.000
_cell.angle_alpha   90.00
_cell.angle_beta   90.00
_cell.angle_gamma   90.00
#
_symmetry.space_group_name_H-M   'P 1'
#
loop_
_entity.id
_entity.type
_entity.pdbx_description
1 polymer ?
#
loop_
_entity_poly.entity_id
_entity_poly.type
_entity_poly.pdbx_seq_one_letter_code
_entity_poly.pdbx_strand_id
1 'polypeptide(L)'
;DRDKDPGFSPRLAFFTYGVPNRTGLNQYGAKTRAGFQGHEDILRAYYEGISFETRSNINIKVQGYGEMPLETYLLGIYEMPEDWPMEALKAQVIAARSYALAYTNNGEGEICTTQSCQVYRQPPKSGQWKTAVEETPGKVMVNGGQVIKAWYSSTHGGYVFPTSELPGWSATSWTKRVVDTTTGSAGSFGDLHNNAYDKESPWFYCDWGSRTQYN
;
A
#
# COMPACT_ATOMS: atom_id res chain seq x y z
N ASP A 1 19.58 10.78 4.94
CA ASP A 1 20.90 10.41 5.43
C ASP A 1 21.20 11.21 6.69
N ARG A 2 21.18 10.55 7.86
CA ARG A 2 21.33 11.19 9.18
C ARG A 2 22.67 11.89 9.37
N ASP A 3 23.66 11.44 8.62
CA ASP A 3 25.05 11.86 8.77
C ASP A 3 25.38 13.09 7.93
N LYS A 4 24.41 13.59 7.14
CA LYS A 4 24.59 14.75 6.28
C LYS A 4 23.93 15.99 6.87
N ASP A 5 24.63 16.66 7.75
CA ASP A 5 24.29 18.02 8.14
C ASP A 5 24.51 18.95 6.94
N PRO A 6 23.47 19.66 6.46
CA PRO A 6 23.60 20.59 5.34
C PRO A 6 24.50 21.80 5.61
N GLY A 7 24.98 22.00 6.85
CA GLY A 7 25.96 23.06 7.17
C GLY A 7 25.46 24.51 7.07
N PHE A 8 24.15 24.73 6.85
CA PHE A 8 23.54 26.07 6.77
C PHE A 8 22.33 26.21 7.71
N SER A 9 21.98 27.45 8.05
CA SER A 9 20.86 27.77 8.95
C SER A 9 20.09 28.99 8.42
N PRO A 10 18.72 29.03 8.49
CA PRO A 10 17.83 27.95 8.95
C PRO A 10 17.75 26.80 7.97
N ARG A 11 17.47 25.60 8.46
CA ARG A 11 17.35 24.39 7.65
C ARG A 11 16.13 23.57 8.01
N LEU A 12 15.52 22.98 6.99
CA LEU A 12 14.46 21.98 7.13
C LEU A 12 14.99 20.68 6.56
N ALA A 13 14.96 19.63 7.37
CA ALA A 13 15.32 18.28 6.94
C ALA A 13 14.05 17.41 6.91
N PHE A 14 13.76 16.86 5.74
CA PHE A 14 12.70 15.86 5.55
C PHE A 14 13.34 14.50 5.42
N PHE A 15 13.08 13.63 6.39
CA PHE A 15 13.55 12.25 6.35
C PHE A 15 12.38 11.33 6.01
N THR A 16 12.56 10.51 4.98
CA THR A 16 11.64 9.42 4.67
C THR A 16 12.35 8.11 4.92
N TYR A 17 11.68 7.21 5.64
CA TYR A 17 12.12 5.84 5.81
C TYR A 17 11.38 4.93 4.83
N GLY A 18 12.11 4.01 4.19
CA GLY A 18 11.58 3.06 3.24
C GLY A 18 11.62 3.55 1.79
N VAL A 19 11.04 2.77 0.89
CA VAL A 19 10.90 3.11 -0.53
C VAL A 19 9.70 4.06 -0.67
N PRO A 20 9.92 5.33 -0.97
CA PRO A 20 8.84 6.31 -1.00
C PRO A 20 8.09 6.20 -2.32
N ASN A 21 7.20 5.24 -2.49
CA ASN A 21 6.36 5.29 -3.67
C ASN A 21 5.15 6.19 -3.48
N ARG A 22 4.70 6.58 -2.35
CA ARG A 22 3.60 7.52 -2.06
C ARG A 22 2.44 7.53 -3.08
N THR A 23 2.20 6.40 -3.73
CA THR A 23 1.13 6.24 -4.73
C THR A 23 0.26 5.03 -4.41
N GLY A 24 -1.01 5.07 -4.77
CA GLY A 24 -1.97 4.01 -4.49
C GLY A 24 -2.36 3.91 -3.02
N LEU A 25 -2.60 2.70 -2.52
CA LEU A 25 -3.15 2.46 -1.19
C LEU A 25 -2.17 2.86 -0.07
N ASN A 26 -2.60 3.79 0.78
CA ASN A 26 -1.96 4.12 2.05
C ASN A 26 -2.46 3.14 3.12
N GLN A 27 -1.60 2.26 3.62
CA GLN A 27 -2.01 1.19 4.54
C GLN A 27 -2.54 1.73 5.87
N TYR A 28 -1.84 2.68 6.51
CA TYR A 28 -2.34 3.31 7.74
C TYR A 28 -3.57 4.19 7.48
N GLY A 29 -3.64 4.84 6.31
CA GLY A 29 -4.85 5.53 5.88
C GLY A 29 -6.04 4.58 5.71
N ALA A 30 -5.82 3.41 5.12
CA ALA A 30 -6.84 2.37 5.00
C ALA A 30 -7.29 1.84 6.37
N LYS A 31 -6.36 1.66 7.33
CA LYS A 31 -6.69 1.29 8.71
C LYS A 31 -7.68 2.26 9.34
N THR A 32 -7.42 3.55 9.22
CA THR A 32 -8.30 4.60 9.78
C THR A 32 -9.63 4.66 9.04
N ARG A 33 -9.62 4.59 7.70
CA ARG A 33 -10.83 4.61 6.85
C ARG A 33 -11.74 3.41 7.10
N ALA A 34 -11.20 2.26 7.47
CA ALA A 34 -11.95 1.05 7.79
C ALA A 34 -12.91 1.21 8.99
N GLY A 35 -12.76 2.27 9.79
CA GLY A 35 -13.72 2.64 10.83
C GLY A 35 -15.05 3.19 10.30
N PHE A 36 -15.13 3.58 9.01
CA PHE A 36 -16.32 4.20 8.42
C PHE A 36 -16.53 3.89 6.93
N GLN A 37 -15.63 3.14 6.29
CA GLN A 37 -15.69 2.75 4.88
C GLN A 37 -15.52 1.25 4.72
N GLY A 38 -16.24 0.65 3.76
CA GLY A 38 -15.98 -0.69 3.29
C GLY A 38 -14.73 -0.76 2.39
N HIS A 39 -14.19 -1.96 2.20
CA HIS A 39 -12.95 -2.18 1.45
C HIS A 39 -12.96 -1.64 0.01
N GLU A 40 -14.11 -1.71 -0.69
CA GLU A 40 -14.21 -1.14 -2.04
C GLU A 40 -14.14 0.39 -2.03
N ASP A 41 -14.80 1.04 -1.08
CA ASP A 41 -14.75 2.50 -0.94
C ASP A 41 -13.36 2.98 -0.53
N ILE A 42 -12.67 2.22 0.35
CA ILE A 42 -11.25 2.46 0.67
C ILE A 42 -10.42 2.42 -0.61
N LEU A 43 -10.58 1.40 -1.46
CA LEU A 43 -9.84 1.28 -2.70
C LEU A 43 -10.18 2.41 -3.69
N ARG A 44 -11.47 2.78 -3.84
CA ARG A 44 -11.89 3.92 -4.65
C ARG A 44 -11.35 5.26 -4.13
N ALA A 45 -11.07 5.38 -2.84
CA ALA A 45 -10.43 6.57 -2.29
C ALA A 45 -8.99 6.75 -2.82
N TYR A 46 -8.28 5.66 -3.12
CA TYR A 46 -6.87 5.69 -3.52
C TYR A 46 -6.60 5.46 -5.00
N TYR A 47 -7.54 4.85 -5.72
CA TYR A 47 -7.38 4.56 -7.15
C TYR A 47 -8.49 5.21 -7.98
N GLU A 48 -8.14 5.65 -9.20
CA GLU A 48 -9.03 6.36 -10.11
C GLU A 48 -9.61 5.40 -11.16
N GLY A 49 -10.88 5.60 -11.51
CA GLY A 49 -11.52 4.92 -12.65
C GLY A 49 -11.48 3.39 -12.57
N ILE A 50 -11.44 2.83 -11.35
CA ILE A 50 -11.40 1.38 -11.14
C ILE A 50 -12.81 0.79 -11.07
N SER A 51 -12.93 -0.43 -11.56
CA SER A 51 -14.00 -1.37 -11.25
C SER A 51 -13.44 -2.66 -10.65
N PHE A 52 -14.31 -3.48 -10.09
CA PHE A 52 -13.93 -4.77 -9.50
C PHE A 52 -14.42 -5.89 -10.39
N GLU A 53 -13.55 -6.87 -10.60
CA GLU A 53 -13.87 -8.11 -11.31
C GLU A 53 -13.37 -9.30 -10.50
N THR A 54 -13.90 -10.48 -10.81
CA THR A 54 -13.40 -11.73 -10.25
C THR A 54 -12.55 -12.45 -11.30
N ARG A 55 -11.35 -12.85 -10.91
CA ARG A 55 -10.41 -13.64 -11.72
C ARG A 55 -10.28 -15.05 -11.14
N SER A 56 -9.99 -16.00 -12.00
CA SER A 56 -9.69 -17.37 -11.59
C SER A 56 -8.45 -17.42 -10.71
N ASN A 57 -8.40 -18.38 -9.79
CA ASN A 57 -7.22 -18.67 -9.00
C ASN A 57 -6.19 -19.40 -9.84
N ILE A 58 -5.32 -18.66 -10.51
CA ILE A 58 -4.24 -19.18 -11.35
C ILE A 58 -2.98 -19.43 -10.53
N ASN A 59 -2.07 -20.23 -11.06
CA ASN A 59 -0.73 -20.33 -10.50
C ASN A 59 0.13 -19.14 -10.91
N ILE A 60 0.99 -18.71 -9.99
CA ILE A 60 2.04 -17.71 -10.22
C ILE A 60 3.39 -18.27 -9.78
N LYS A 61 4.47 -17.80 -10.41
CA LYS A 61 5.84 -18.13 -10.03
C LYS A 61 6.35 -17.15 -8.98
N VAL A 62 6.78 -17.69 -7.84
CA VAL A 62 7.27 -16.89 -6.69
C VAL A 62 8.75 -17.18 -6.49
N GLN A 63 9.56 -16.15 -6.58
CA GLN A 63 11.01 -16.26 -6.47
C GLN A 63 11.44 -16.95 -5.18
N GLY A 64 12.20 -18.04 -5.32
CA GLY A 64 12.70 -18.84 -4.20
C GLY A 64 11.68 -19.83 -3.61
N TYR A 65 10.42 -19.83 -4.09
CA TYR A 65 9.35 -20.71 -3.57
C TYR A 65 8.67 -21.55 -4.67
N GLY A 66 8.99 -21.29 -5.93
CA GLY A 66 8.42 -22.03 -7.06
C GLY A 66 7.02 -21.54 -7.44
N GLU A 67 6.28 -22.44 -8.14
CA GLU A 67 4.93 -22.14 -8.62
C GLU A 67 3.88 -22.53 -7.57
N MET A 68 2.92 -21.65 -7.35
CA MET A 68 1.82 -21.89 -6.41
C MET A 68 0.55 -21.15 -6.81
N PRO A 69 -0.65 -21.60 -6.36
CA PRO A 69 -1.90 -20.86 -6.55
C PRO A 69 -1.81 -19.45 -5.96
N LEU A 70 -2.37 -18.46 -6.66
CA LEU A 70 -2.36 -17.05 -6.25
C LEU A 70 -2.98 -16.85 -4.86
N GLU A 71 -4.07 -17.51 -4.54
CA GLU A 71 -4.70 -17.41 -3.21
C GLU A 71 -3.80 -17.99 -2.11
N THR A 72 -2.99 -19.00 -2.40
CA THR A 72 -1.97 -19.54 -1.49
C THR A 72 -0.84 -18.53 -1.31
N TYR A 73 -0.38 -17.88 -2.38
CA TYR A 73 0.61 -16.82 -2.31
C TYR A 73 0.14 -15.68 -1.41
N LEU A 74 -1.11 -15.25 -1.52
CA LEU A 74 -1.65 -14.15 -0.72
C LEU A 74 -1.59 -14.42 0.78
N LEU A 75 -1.69 -15.66 1.22
CA LEU A 75 -1.53 -16.01 2.63
C LEU A 75 -0.12 -15.74 3.17
N GLY A 76 0.88 -15.71 2.30
CA GLY A 76 2.27 -15.39 2.66
C GLY A 76 2.63 -13.90 2.57
N ILE A 77 1.69 -13.01 2.29
CA ILE A 77 1.95 -11.56 2.22
C ILE A 77 2.04 -10.95 3.63
N TYR A 78 3.19 -10.37 3.94
CA TYR A 78 3.51 -9.79 5.27
C TYR A 78 3.61 -8.26 5.21
N GLU A 79 2.59 -7.62 4.67
CA GLU A 79 2.56 -6.16 4.45
C GLU A 79 1.70 -5.40 5.48
N MET A 80 0.71 -6.06 6.10
CA MET A 80 -0.12 -5.50 7.16
C MET A 80 -0.16 -6.41 8.39
N PRO A 81 -0.25 -5.87 9.61
CA PRO A 81 -0.58 -6.62 10.82
C PRO A 81 -1.94 -7.30 10.72
N GLU A 82 -2.06 -8.51 11.26
CA GLU A 82 -3.29 -9.31 11.17
C GLU A 82 -4.42 -8.81 12.09
N ASP A 83 -4.10 -8.00 13.09
CA ASP A 83 -5.03 -7.41 14.05
C ASP A 83 -5.68 -6.11 13.57
N TRP A 84 -5.39 -5.71 12.32
CA TRP A 84 -6.01 -4.52 11.74
C TRP A 84 -7.47 -4.77 11.34
N PRO A 85 -8.30 -3.70 11.22
CA PRO A 85 -9.70 -3.82 10.84
C PRO A 85 -9.89 -4.64 9.55
N MET A 86 -10.89 -5.52 9.54
CA MET A 86 -11.17 -6.45 8.45
C MET A 86 -11.28 -5.77 7.08
N GLU A 87 -11.93 -4.60 7.01
CA GLU A 87 -12.08 -3.87 5.75
C GLU A 87 -10.74 -3.32 5.22
N ALA A 88 -9.80 -2.97 6.10
CA ALA A 88 -8.44 -2.62 5.69
C ALA A 88 -7.67 -3.84 5.16
N LEU A 89 -7.80 -5.00 5.83
CA LEU A 89 -7.19 -6.25 5.39
C LEU A 89 -7.73 -6.68 4.02
N LYS A 90 -9.06 -6.64 3.82
CA LYS A 90 -9.69 -6.94 2.52
C LYS A 90 -9.21 -6.00 1.42
N ALA A 91 -9.13 -4.70 1.68
CA ALA A 91 -8.60 -3.72 0.73
C ALA A 91 -7.15 -4.05 0.34
N GLN A 92 -6.30 -4.38 1.32
CA GLN A 92 -4.92 -4.78 1.07
C GLN A 92 -4.82 -6.09 0.27
N VAL A 93 -5.64 -7.09 0.59
CA VAL A 93 -5.66 -8.37 -0.14
C VAL A 93 -6.02 -8.16 -1.60
N ILE A 94 -7.06 -7.35 -1.89
CA ILE A 94 -7.47 -7.04 -3.26
C ILE A 94 -6.36 -6.27 -3.99
N ALA A 95 -5.73 -5.31 -3.34
CA ALA A 95 -4.59 -4.58 -3.91
C ALA A 95 -3.40 -5.52 -4.20
N ALA A 96 -3.05 -6.39 -3.25
CA ALA A 96 -1.96 -7.35 -3.40
C ALA A 96 -2.22 -8.36 -4.53
N ARG A 97 -3.47 -8.87 -4.64
CA ARG A 97 -3.89 -9.76 -5.72
C ARG A 97 -3.80 -9.09 -7.07
N SER A 98 -4.31 -7.87 -7.19
CA SER A 98 -4.24 -7.08 -8.42
C SER A 98 -2.81 -6.79 -8.83
N TYR A 99 -1.97 -6.39 -7.87
CA TYR A 99 -0.54 -6.16 -8.10
C TYR A 99 0.16 -7.41 -8.61
N ALA A 100 -0.04 -8.56 -7.94
CA ALA A 100 0.63 -9.81 -8.31
C ALA A 100 0.25 -10.26 -9.73
N LEU A 101 -1.04 -10.22 -10.09
CA LEU A 101 -1.50 -10.56 -11.44
C LEU A 101 -0.93 -9.63 -12.50
N ALA A 102 -1.00 -8.31 -12.27
CA ALA A 102 -0.47 -7.34 -13.22
C ALA A 102 1.06 -7.41 -13.34
N TYR A 103 1.76 -7.63 -12.21
CA TYR A 103 3.21 -7.76 -12.20
C TYR A 103 3.71 -8.99 -12.96
N THR A 104 3.03 -10.12 -12.80
CA THR A 104 3.40 -11.39 -13.43
C THR A 104 2.82 -11.56 -14.84
N ASN A 105 2.16 -10.56 -15.39
CA ASN A 105 1.41 -10.70 -16.64
C ASN A 105 0.48 -11.93 -16.61
N ASN A 106 -0.40 -11.99 -15.60
CA ASN A 106 -1.33 -13.10 -15.37
C ASN A 106 -0.64 -14.47 -15.18
N GLY A 107 0.49 -14.50 -14.46
CA GLY A 107 1.18 -15.73 -14.10
C GLY A 107 2.30 -16.16 -15.05
N GLU A 108 2.51 -15.46 -16.15
CA GLU A 108 3.60 -15.78 -17.10
C GLU A 108 4.98 -15.46 -16.50
N GLY A 109 5.09 -14.34 -15.77
CA GLY A 109 6.30 -13.88 -15.12
C GLY A 109 6.47 -14.37 -13.69
N GLU A 110 7.65 -14.10 -13.11
CA GLU A 110 7.97 -14.40 -11.72
C GLU A 110 7.88 -13.14 -10.85
N ILE A 111 7.31 -13.26 -9.63
CA ILE A 111 7.26 -12.17 -8.66
C ILE A 111 8.35 -12.33 -7.61
N CYS A 112 9.04 -11.23 -7.27
CA CYS A 112 10.03 -11.20 -6.19
C CYS A 112 9.34 -11.16 -4.82
N THR A 113 10.10 -11.51 -3.76
CA THR A 113 9.57 -11.70 -2.40
C THR A 113 10.01 -10.62 -1.41
N THR A 114 10.54 -9.52 -1.93
CA THR A 114 11.07 -8.39 -1.15
C THR A 114 10.21 -7.14 -1.30
N GLN A 115 10.56 -6.07 -0.61
CA GLN A 115 9.90 -4.76 -0.72
C GLN A 115 9.92 -4.17 -2.16
N SER A 116 10.75 -4.70 -3.05
CA SER A 116 10.74 -4.30 -4.47
C SER A 116 9.51 -4.79 -5.23
N CYS A 117 8.85 -5.83 -4.73
CA CYS A 117 7.58 -6.35 -5.23
C CYS A 117 6.55 -6.38 -4.11
N GLN A 118 6.51 -7.49 -3.35
CA GLN A 118 5.66 -7.70 -2.19
C GLN A 118 6.41 -8.56 -1.17
N VAL A 119 6.39 -8.16 0.10
CA VAL A 119 7.06 -8.94 1.15
C VAL A 119 6.32 -10.25 1.35
N TYR A 120 6.92 -11.34 0.91
CA TYR A 120 6.41 -12.70 1.05
C TYR A 120 7.24 -13.50 2.04
N ARG A 121 6.61 -14.23 2.94
CA ARG A 121 7.26 -15.06 3.97
C ARG A 121 6.52 -16.37 4.22
N GLN A 122 7.22 -17.32 4.82
CA GLN A 122 6.67 -18.55 5.37
C GLN A 122 6.90 -18.58 6.89
N PRO A 123 6.04 -19.21 7.70
CA PRO A 123 4.79 -19.89 7.29
C PRO A 123 3.71 -18.89 6.84
N PRO A 124 2.67 -19.37 6.09
CA PRO A 124 1.53 -18.55 5.71
C PRO A 124 0.82 -17.98 6.94
N LYS A 125 0.25 -16.79 6.77
CA LYS A 125 -0.62 -16.19 7.78
C LYS A 125 -1.91 -16.99 7.97
N SER A 126 -2.40 -16.95 9.19
CA SER A 126 -3.71 -17.50 9.59
C SER A 126 -4.63 -16.37 10.08
N GLY A 127 -5.62 -16.63 10.89
CA GLY A 127 -6.42 -15.60 11.55
C GLY A 127 -7.15 -14.67 10.58
N GLN A 128 -7.22 -13.39 10.93
CA GLN A 128 -8.01 -12.40 10.18
C GLN A 128 -7.49 -12.15 8.76
N TRP A 129 -6.19 -12.26 8.53
CA TRP A 129 -5.62 -12.14 7.19
C TRP A 129 -6.13 -13.25 6.26
N LYS A 130 -6.12 -14.50 6.75
CA LYS A 130 -6.68 -15.63 5.99
C LYS A 130 -8.17 -15.41 5.72
N THR A 131 -8.94 -14.97 6.70
CA THR A 131 -10.36 -14.63 6.53
C THR A 131 -10.55 -13.56 5.44
N ALA A 132 -9.72 -12.51 5.42
CA ALA A 132 -9.79 -11.47 4.40
C ALA A 132 -9.52 -12.03 2.99
N VAL A 133 -8.59 -12.98 2.83
CA VAL A 133 -8.35 -13.67 1.55
C VAL A 133 -9.57 -14.49 1.14
N GLU A 134 -10.13 -15.28 2.06
CA GLU A 134 -11.27 -16.18 1.82
C GLU A 134 -12.58 -15.40 1.55
N GLU A 135 -12.76 -14.22 2.11
CA GLU A 135 -13.94 -13.37 1.89
C GLU A 135 -13.85 -12.46 0.64
N THR A 136 -12.70 -12.44 -0.03
CA THR A 136 -12.49 -11.69 -1.28
C THR A 136 -11.96 -12.57 -2.42
N PRO A 137 -12.52 -13.78 -2.67
CA PRO A 137 -11.92 -14.75 -3.57
C PRO A 137 -11.86 -14.19 -4.99
N GLY A 138 -10.68 -14.20 -5.58
CA GLY A 138 -10.44 -13.76 -6.96
C GLY A 138 -10.73 -12.27 -7.24
N LYS A 139 -11.19 -11.48 -6.26
CA LYS A 139 -11.54 -10.07 -6.48
C LYS A 139 -10.29 -9.24 -6.77
N VAL A 140 -10.32 -8.52 -7.90
CA VAL A 140 -9.24 -7.64 -8.38
C VAL A 140 -9.79 -6.29 -8.82
N MET A 141 -8.91 -5.30 -8.88
CA MET A 141 -9.19 -4.00 -9.48
C MET A 141 -8.78 -3.99 -10.95
N VAL A 142 -9.66 -3.47 -11.79
CA VAL A 142 -9.39 -3.26 -13.22
C VAL A 142 -9.64 -1.81 -13.63
N ASN A 143 -8.88 -1.34 -14.60
CA ASN A 143 -9.09 -0.07 -15.28
C ASN A 143 -9.05 -0.34 -16.79
N GLY A 144 -10.09 0.05 -17.52
CA GLY A 144 -10.22 -0.25 -18.94
C GLY A 144 -10.19 -1.76 -19.25
N GLY A 145 -10.72 -2.62 -18.36
CA GLY A 145 -10.74 -4.06 -18.52
C GLY A 145 -9.42 -4.79 -18.21
N GLN A 146 -8.35 -4.06 -17.88
CA GLN A 146 -7.06 -4.62 -17.51
C GLN A 146 -6.86 -4.59 -16.01
N VAL A 147 -6.31 -5.68 -15.42
CA VAL A 147 -5.94 -5.71 -14.01
C VAL A 147 -4.84 -4.69 -13.77
N ILE A 148 -5.02 -3.82 -12.78
CA ILE A 148 -4.07 -2.76 -12.49
C ILE A 148 -2.91 -3.23 -11.62
N LYS A 149 -1.72 -2.67 -11.84
CA LYS A 149 -0.59 -2.81 -10.92
C LYS A 149 -0.82 -1.90 -9.72
N ALA A 150 -1.55 -2.42 -8.73
CA ALA A 150 -2.03 -1.68 -7.58
C ALA A 150 -0.91 -1.48 -6.55
N TRP A 151 -0.16 -0.40 -6.68
CA TRP A 151 0.88 -0.03 -5.70
C TRP A 151 0.28 0.35 -4.36
N TYR A 152 1.03 0.09 -3.30
CA TYR A 152 0.69 0.48 -1.94
C TYR A 152 1.96 0.70 -1.11
N SER A 153 1.83 1.41 -0.01
CA SER A 153 2.91 1.52 0.97
C SER A 153 2.36 1.82 2.38
N SER A 154 3.22 1.70 3.38
CA SER A 154 2.86 1.82 4.79
C SER A 154 2.22 3.17 5.10
N THR A 155 2.87 4.26 4.69
CA THR A 155 2.41 5.62 4.98
C THR A 155 2.80 6.59 3.88
N HIS A 156 1.94 7.56 3.60
CA HIS A 156 2.14 8.58 2.57
C HIS A 156 2.31 10.00 3.13
N GLY A 157 2.14 10.18 4.44
CA GLY A 157 2.22 11.49 5.07
C GLY A 157 1.02 12.39 4.80
N GLY A 158 -0.16 11.80 4.64
CA GLY A 158 -1.42 12.52 4.38
C GLY A 158 -1.59 13.00 2.95
N TYR A 159 -0.71 12.58 2.02
CA TYR A 159 -0.76 13.02 0.63
C TYR A 159 -0.34 11.91 -0.34
N VAL A 160 -1.24 11.54 -1.24
CA VAL A 160 -0.99 10.50 -2.26
C VAL A 160 -0.74 11.17 -3.60
N PHE A 161 0.30 10.74 -4.30
CA PHE A 161 0.68 11.26 -5.62
C PHE A 161 0.27 10.30 -6.74
N PRO A 162 -0.18 10.80 -7.89
CA PRO A 162 -0.26 9.99 -9.10
C PRO A 162 1.15 9.66 -9.60
N THR A 163 1.29 8.54 -10.32
CA THR A 163 2.60 8.13 -10.85
C THR A 163 3.21 9.17 -11.80
N SER A 164 2.40 9.98 -12.45
CA SER A 164 2.86 11.09 -13.33
C SER A 164 3.69 12.15 -12.60
N GLU A 165 3.60 12.22 -11.28
CA GLU A 165 4.33 13.20 -10.45
C GLU A 165 5.52 12.57 -9.72
N LEU A 166 5.74 11.27 -9.89
CA LEU A 166 6.87 10.56 -9.27
C LEU A 166 8.06 10.52 -10.23
N PRO A 167 9.25 10.99 -9.80
CA PRO A 167 10.43 10.97 -10.66
C PRO A 167 10.78 9.56 -11.15
N GLY A 168 10.94 9.39 -12.46
CA GLY A 168 11.28 8.10 -13.06
C GLY A 168 10.13 7.11 -13.23
N TRP A 169 8.89 7.51 -12.92
CA TRP A 169 7.71 6.66 -13.11
C TRP A 169 6.94 7.06 -14.38
N SER A 170 6.34 6.07 -15.01
CA SER A 170 5.41 6.31 -16.11
C SER A 170 4.02 6.65 -15.59
N ALA A 171 3.34 7.60 -16.23
CA ALA A 171 1.96 7.94 -15.90
C ALA A 171 1.02 6.73 -16.09
N THR A 172 0.07 6.58 -15.19
CA THR A 172 -0.99 5.56 -15.27
C THR A 172 -2.36 6.20 -15.04
N SER A 173 -3.39 5.66 -15.68
CA SER A 173 -4.76 6.18 -15.59
C SER A 173 -5.48 5.87 -14.28
N TRP A 174 -4.95 4.93 -13.49
CA TRP A 174 -5.57 4.48 -12.24
C TRP A 174 -4.95 5.06 -10.97
N THR A 175 -3.89 5.85 -11.08
CA THR A 175 -3.33 6.56 -9.94
C THR A 175 -3.81 8.00 -9.91
N LYS A 176 -4.10 8.51 -8.71
CA LYS A 176 -4.61 9.86 -8.53
C LYS A 176 -3.94 10.57 -7.36
N ARG A 177 -4.08 11.90 -7.36
CA ARG A 177 -3.75 12.73 -6.21
C ARG A 177 -4.86 12.63 -5.17
N VAL A 178 -4.48 12.37 -3.90
CA VAL A 178 -5.43 12.35 -2.79
C VAL A 178 -4.86 13.20 -1.65
N VAL A 179 -5.66 14.12 -1.16
CA VAL A 179 -5.44 14.76 0.14
C VAL A 179 -6.06 13.83 1.19
N ASP A 180 -5.20 13.01 1.81
CA ASP A 180 -5.62 11.91 2.67
C ASP A 180 -5.75 12.35 4.14
N THR A 181 -6.62 13.36 4.36
CA THR A 181 -6.87 13.98 5.65
C THR A 181 -8.37 14.01 5.98
N THR A 182 -8.70 14.08 7.26
CA THR A 182 -10.09 14.17 7.73
C THR A 182 -10.79 15.48 7.34
N THR A 183 -10.02 16.51 7.05
CA THR A 183 -10.52 17.86 6.67
C THR A 183 -10.52 18.09 5.17
N GLY A 184 -9.89 17.21 4.39
CA GLY A 184 -9.65 17.43 2.96
C GLY A 184 -8.64 18.56 2.67
N SER A 185 -7.90 19.04 3.68
CA SER A 185 -6.90 20.10 3.57
C SER A 185 -5.48 19.56 3.79
N ALA A 186 -4.54 20.10 3.05
CA ALA A 186 -3.10 19.87 3.17
C ALA A 186 -2.34 21.20 3.00
N GLY A 187 -2.95 22.31 3.40
CA GLY A 187 -2.39 23.66 3.21
C GLY A 187 -1.20 24.00 4.12
N SER A 188 -1.00 23.21 5.19
CA SER A 188 0.11 23.41 6.12
C SER A 188 0.62 22.09 6.66
N PHE A 189 1.83 22.11 7.24
CA PHE A 189 2.34 20.96 8.00
C PHE A 189 1.40 20.60 9.16
N GLY A 190 0.83 21.59 9.84
CA GLY A 190 -0.12 21.38 10.93
C GLY A 190 -1.39 20.63 10.47
N ASP A 191 -1.89 20.93 9.27
CA ASP A 191 -3.04 20.21 8.70
C ASP A 191 -2.71 18.72 8.51
N LEU A 192 -1.58 18.42 7.90
CA LEU A 192 -1.15 17.04 7.70
C LEU A 192 -0.90 16.34 9.03
N HIS A 193 -0.12 16.96 9.93
CA HIS A 193 0.23 16.38 11.21
C HIS A 193 -0.99 16.04 12.07
N ASN A 194 -2.00 16.89 12.10
CA ASN A 194 -3.16 16.72 12.97
C ASN A 194 -4.28 15.91 12.32
N ASN A 195 -4.42 15.97 11.00
CA ASN A 195 -5.62 15.51 10.30
C ASN A 195 -5.37 14.37 9.33
N ALA A 196 -4.13 13.99 9.01
CA ALA A 196 -3.87 12.86 8.10
C ALA A 196 -4.44 11.56 8.66
N TYR A 197 -5.03 10.76 7.78
CA TYR A 197 -5.56 9.44 8.15
C TYR A 197 -4.46 8.46 8.59
N ASP A 198 -3.22 8.67 8.16
CA ASP A 198 -2.06 7.84 8.51
C ASP A 198 -1.18 8.42 9.63
N LYS A 199 -1.65 9.43 10.35
CA LYS A 199 -0.89 10.07 11.44
C LYS A 199 -0.48 9.13 12.58
N GLU A 200 -1.19 8.03 12.77
CA GLU A 200 -0.84 6.99 13.75
C GLU A 200 0.29 6.07 13.29
N SER A 201 0.76 6.24 12.05
CA SER A 201 1.90 5.49 11.54
C SER A 201 3.18 5.85 12.30
N PRO A 202 4.00 4.88 12.73
CA PRO A 202 5.28 5.16 13.35
C PRO A 202 6.27 5.85 12.40
N TRP A 203 5.97 5.84 11.09
CA TRP A 203 6.79 6.45 10.05
C TRP A 203 6.32 7.85 9.64
N PHE A 204 5.12 8.25 10.12
CA PHE A 204 4.52 9.53 9.76
C PHE A 204 5.28 10.72 10.39
N TYR A 205 5.59 10.61 11.68
CA TYR A 205 6.29 11.63 12.42
C TYR A 205 7.34 10.99 13.33
N CYS A 206 8.58 11.42 13.18
CA CYS A 206 9.67 11.00 14.06
C CYS A 206 10.07 12.18 14.94
N ASP A 207 9.71 12.13 16.21
CA ASP A 207 10.24 13.02 17.22
C ASP A 207 11.63 12.51 17.59
N TRP A 208 12.66 13.30 17.29
CA TRP A 208 14.06 12.97 17.52
C TRP A 208 14.40 12.64 18.98
N GLY A 209 13.62 13.14 19.92
CA GLY A 209 13.87 12.94 21.33
C GLY A 209 13.23 11.70 21.94
N SER A 210 12.22 11.12 21.32
CA SER A 210 11.31 10.19 21.99
C SER A 210 11.26 8.76 21.42
N ARG A 211 11.81 8.50 20.22
CA ARG A 211 11.72 7.20 19.56
C ARG A 211 13.05 6.50 19.39
N THR A 212 13.55 5.94 20.50
CA THR A 212 14.81 5.19 20.52
C THR A 212 14.82 3.93 19.69
N GLN A 213 13.66 3.33 19.44
CA GLN A 213 13.54 2.10 18.63
C GLN A 213 13.84 2.29 17.13
N TYR A 214 13.93 3.54 16.66
CA TYR A 214 14.22 3.88 15.26
C TYR A 214 15.51 4.71 15.12
N ASN A 215 16.27 4.82 16.18
CA ASN A 215 17.56 5.52 16.20
C ASN A 215 18.71 4.56 15.90
#